data_5869e84d1a29f69c78f234fa3e0b89a0
#
_entry.id   5869e84d1a29f69c78f234fa3e0b89a0
#
_cell.length_a   1.000
_cell.length_b   1.000
_cell.length_c   1.000
_cell.angle_alpha   90.00
_cell.angle_beta   90.00
_cell.angle_gamma   90.00
#
_symmetry.space_group_name_H-M   'P 1'
#
loop_
_entity.id
_entity.type
_entity.pdbx_description
1 polymer ?
#
loop_
_entity_poly.entity_id
_entity_poly.type
_entity_poly.pdbx_seq_one_letter_code
_entity_poly.pdbx_strand_id
1 'polypeptide(L)'
;VAEGAKSAGASRIIGVDIDSKKFDDYDKPIQQVLVDLTDGGVDYSFECIGNVSVMRAALECCHKGWGTSVIIGVAASGQEISTRPFQLVTGRVWKGTAFGGFKSRSQVPWLVDKYMKKEIKIDEYITHNLTLGDINKAFDLMHEGGCLRCVLKMNE
;
A
#
# COMPACT_ATOMS: atom_id res chain seq x y z
N VAL A 1 -3.02 -2.22 -4.13
CA VAL A 1 -3.47 -2.93 -2.92
C VAL A 1 -4.99 -2.86 -2.78
N ALA A 2 -5.61 -1.68 -2.79
CA ALA A 2 -7.06 -1.53 -2.59
C ALA A 2 -7.90 -2.35 -3.59
N GLU A 3 -7.57 -2.32 -4.89
CA GLU A 3 -8.25 -3.15 -5.90
C GLU A 3 -8.07 -4.66 -5.63
N GLY A 4 -6.87 -5.07 -5.19
CA GLY A 4 -6.61 -6.46 -4.81
C GLY A 4 -7.43 -6.89 -3.60
N ALA A 5 -7.52 -6.05 -2.57
CA ALA A 5 -8.35 -6.30 -1.40
C ALA A 5 -9.83 -6.42 -1.76
N LYS A 6 -10.33 -5.53 -2.62
CA LYS A 6 -11.70 -5.58 -3.15
C LYS A 6 -11.96 -6.88 -3.91
N SER A 7 -11.05 -7.25 -4.82
CA SER A 7 -11.15 -8.50 -5.59
C SER A 7 -11.07 -9.75 -4.72
N ALA A 8 -10.40 -9.67 -3.57
CA ALA A 8 -10.34 -10.74 -2.57
C ALA A 8 -11.57 -10.80 -1.65
N GLY A 9 -12.53 -9.90 -1.82
CA GLY A 9 -13.77 -9.90 -1.05
C GLY A 9 -13.71 -9.15 0.28
N ALA A 10 -12.78 -8.21 0.45
CA ALA A 10 -12.75 -7.35 1.63
C ALA A 10 -14.07 -6.57 1.76
N SER A 11 -14.72 -6.68 2.90
CA SER A 11 -16.01 -6.03 3.18
C SER A 11 -15.84 -4.52 3.46
N ARG A 12 -14.67 -4.13 3.98
CA ARG A 12 -14.33 -2.73 4.29
C ARG A 12 -12.85 -2.49 3.97
N ILE A 13 -12.57 -1.38 3.30
CA ILE A 13 -11.21 -0.93 2.99
C ILE A 13 -11.04 0.48 3.51
N ILE A 14 -10.00 0.72 4.31
CA ILE A 14 -9.68 2.02 4.89
C ILE A 14 -8.34 2.46 4.28
N GLY A 15 -8.36 3.59 3.59
CA GLY A 15 -7.16 4.26 3.11
C GLY A 15 -6.58 5.20 4.17
N VAL A 16 -5.27 5.24 4.30
CA VAL A 16 -4.53 6.16 5.18
C VAL A 16 -3.48 6.88 4.35
N ASP A 17 -3.44 8.20 4.44
CA ASP A 17 -2.47 9.06 3.74
C ASP A 17 -2.12 10.25 4.65
N ILE A 18 -1.05 10.94 4.33
CA ILE A 18 -0.65 12.19 5.01
C ILE A 18 -1.22 13.44 4.33
N ASP A 19 -1.81 13.32 3.17
CA ASP A 19 -2.40 14.43 2.43
C ASP A 19 -3.78 14.76 3.00
N SER A 20 -3.86 15.86 3.76
CA SER A 20 -5.08 16.35 4.40
C SER A 20 -6.23 16.65 3.42
N LYS A 21 -5.95 16.81 2.12
CA LYS A 21 -6.97 16.97 1.08
C LYS A 21 -7.74 15.68 0.78
N LYS A 22 -7.21 14.54 1.21
CA LYS A 22 -7.78 13.22 0.93
C LYS A 22 -8.58 12.65 2.09
N PHE A 23 -8.30 13.08 3.34
CA PHE A 23 -8.84 12.47 4.55
C PHE A 23 -9.04 13.49 5.67
N ASP A 24 -9.85 13.10 6.66
CA ASP A 24 -10.03 13.85 7.90
C ASP A 24 -8.76 13.76 8.76
N ASP A 25 -8.44 14.84 9.46
CA ASP A 25 -7.35 14.89 10.44
C ASP A 25 -7.81 14.31 11.79
N TYR A 26 -6.89 13.62 12.47
CA TYR A 26 -7.14 13.03 13.79
C TYR A 26 -6.06 13.43 14.79
N ASP A 27 -6.44 13.83 15.98
CA ASP A 27 -5.52 14.20 17.07
C ASP A 27 -4.80 13.01 17.73
N LYS A 28 -5.22 11.77 17.41
CA LYS A 28 -4.66 10.54 17.97
C LYS A 28 -3.68 9.87 16.99
N PRO A 29 -2.73 9.05 17.49
CA PRO A 29 -1.93 8.19 16.64
C PRO A 29 -2.82 7.32 15.74
N ILE A 30 -2.48 7.23 14.45
CA ILE A 30 -3.33 6.58 13.44
C ILE A 30 -3.71 5.13 13.78
N GLN A 31 -2.79 4.37 14.38
CA GLN A 31 -3.09 3.01 14.79
C GLN A 31 -4.21 2.93 15.84
N GLN A 32 -4.29 3.94 16.73
CA GLN A 32 -5.36 3.97 17.73
C GLN A 32 -6.70 4.34 17.09
N VAL A 33 -6.68 5.30 16.16
CA VAL A 33 -7.87 5.66 15.37
C VAL A 33 -8.42 4.42 14.65
N LEU A 34 -7.55 3.66 13.99
CA LEU A 34 -7.96 2.45 13.26
C LEU A 34 -8.51 1.37 14.18
N VAL A 35 -7.91 1.16 15.35
CA VAL A 35 -8.42 0.22 16.36
C VAL A 35 -9.81 0.63 16.84
N ASP A 36 -10.01 1.92 17.12
CA ASP A 36 -11.31 2.45 17.57
C ASP A 36 -12.38 2.33 16.46
N LEU A 37 -12.02 2.58 15.20
CA LEU A 37 -12.92 2.51 14.04
C LEU A 37 -13.31 1.08 13.63
N THR A 38 -12.55 0.07 14.08
CA THR A 38 -12.69 -1.32 13.63
C THR A 38 -12.97 -2.30 14.76
N ASP A 39 -13.39 -1.78 15.91
CA ASP A 39 -13.74 -2.57 17.08
C ASP A 39 -12.65 -3.58 17.50
N GLY A 40 -11.43 -3.06 17.67
CA GLY A 40 -10.29 -3.85 18.16
C GLY A 40 -9.16 -4.08 17.17
N GLY A 41 -9.30 -3.63 15.94
CA GLY A 41 -8.26 -3.67 14.92
C GLY A 41 -8.70 -4.28 13.59
N VAL A 42 -7.88 -4.09 12.56
CA VAL A 42 -8.13 -4.62 11.22
C VAL A 42 -7.64 -6.07 11.09
N ASP A 43 -8.28 -6.87 10.23
CA ASP A 43 -7.81 -8.22 9.90
C ASP A 43 -6.48 -8.19 9.13
N TYR A 44 -6.36 -7.22 8.21
CA TYR A 44 -5.16 -7.03 7.38
C TYR A 44 -4.77 -5.57 7.30
N SER A 45 -3.50 -5.28 7.44
CA SER A 45 -2.92 -3.99 7.11
C SER A 45 -1.82 -4.15 6.06
N PHE A 46 -1.66 -3.14 5.20
CA PHE A 46 -0.67 -3.14 4.12
C PHE A 46 0.13 -1.84 4.20
N GLU A 47 1.40 -1.93 4.50
CA GLU A 47 2.31 -0.79 4.46
C GLU A 47 2.93 -0.72 3.06
N CYS A 48 2.72 0.40 2.36
CA CYS A 48 3.05 0.57 0.95
C CYS A 48 4.03 1.72 0.67
N ILE A 49 4.58 2.36 1.71
CA ILE A 49 5.40 3.57 1.61
C ILE A 49 6.89 3.25 1.79
N GLY A 50 7.21 2.32 2.69
CA GLY A 50 8.58 2.03 3.09
C GLY A 50 9.06 2.85 4.29
N ASN A 51 8.15 3.27 5.17
CA ASN A 51 8.48 4.01 6.39
C ASN A 51 8.41 3.09 7.61
N VAL A 52 9.51 2.94 8.34
CA VAL A 52 9.59 2.01 9.48
C VAL A 52 8.63 2.34 10.63
N SER A 53 8.33 3.62 10.84
CA SER A 53 7.34 4.04 11.84
C SER A 53 5.93 3.69 11.40
N VAL A 54 5.61 3.84 10.10
CA VAL A 54 4.33 3.43 9.51
C VAL A 54 4.18 1.91 9.50
N MET A 55 5.27 1.16 9.25
CA MET A 55 5.28 -0.31 9.35
C MET A 55 4.88 -0.77 10.75
N ARG A 56 5.40 -0.09 11.79
CA ARG A 56 5.03 -0.36 13.18
C ARG A 56 3.56 -0.01 13.45
N ALA A 57 3.10 1.15 13.04
CA ALA A 57 1.70 1.56 13.21
C ALA A 57 0.74 0.59 12.49
N ALA A 58 1.13 0.12 11.29
CA ALA A 58 0.39 -0.89 10.53
C ALA A 58 0.26 -2.23 11.28
N LEU A 59 1.30 -2.68 11.98
CA LEU A 59 1.21 -3.85 12.85
C LEU A 59 0.29 -3.59 14.05
N GLU A 60 0.49 -2.44 14.70
CA GLU A 60 -0.22 -2.10 15.94
C GLU A 60 -1.73 -1.87 15.72
N CYS A 61 -2.17 -1.50 14.52
CA CYS A 61 -3.59 -1.36 14.17
C CYS A 61 -4.29 -2.68 13.86
N CYS A 62 -3.55 -3.78 13.67
CA CYS A 62 -4.13 -5.09 13.43
C CYS A 62 -4.81 -5.65 14.66
N HIS A 63 -5.85 -6.46 14.47
CA HIS A 63 -6.56 -7.14 15.56
C HIS A 63 -5.64 -8.10 16.30
N LYS A 64 -5.74 -8.10 17.64
CA LYS A 64 -5.09 -9.12 18.49
C LYS A 64 -5.67 -10.49 18.18
N GLY A 65 -4.82 -11.52 18.16
CA GLY A 65 -5.24 -12.90 17.95
C GLY A 65 -5.03 -13.41 16.53
N TRP A 66 -5.28 -12.57 15.48
CA TRP A 66 -5.19 -13.05 14.09
C TRP A 66 -4.74 -11.99 13.07
N GLY A 67 -4.77 -10.71 13.42
CA GLY A 67 -4.51 -9.64 12.46
C GLY A 67 -3.12 -9.75 11.81
N THR A 68 -3.06 -9.57 10.50
CA THR A 68 -1.84 -9.72 9.69
C THR A 68 -1.42 -8.38 9.09
N SER A 69 -0.22 -7.92 9.40
CA SER A 69 0.41 -6.76 8.77
C SER A 69 1.39 -7.20 7.69
N VAL A 70 1.24 -6.66 6.50
CA VAL A 70 2.06 -6.98 5.32
C VAL A 70 2.88 -5.77 4.91
N ILE A 71 4.21 -5.92 4.95
CA ILE A 71 5.16 -4.92 4.46
C ILE A 71 5.33 -5.10 2.95
N ILE A 72 5.01 -4.07 2.19
CA ILE A 72 5.19 -3.98 0.73
C ILE A 72 6.18 -2.88 0.39
N GLY A 73 6.12 -1.76 1.13
CA GLY A 73 7.03 -0.63 0.97
C GLY A 73 8.47 -1.01 1.26
N VAL A 74 9.41 -0.37 0.55
CA VAL A 74 10.85 -0.61 0.71
C VAL A 74 11.44 0.53 1.53
N ALA A 75 11.91 0.22 2.73
CA ALA A 75 12.60 1.18 3.58
C ALA A 75 13.99 1.54 3.02
N ALA A 76 14.49 2.72 3.39
CA ALA A 76 15.84 3.12 3.04
C ALA A 76 16.87 2.15 3.63
N SER A 77 18.01 2.01 2.95
CA SER A 77 19.09 1.10 3.37
C SER A 77 19.54 1.40 4.80
N GLY A 78 19.75 0.36 5.59
CA GLY A 78 20.19 0.45 6.98
C GLY A 78 19.11 0.77 7.99
N GLN A 79 17.85 0.97 7.57
CA GLN A 79 16.75 1.13 8.51
C GLN A 79 16.26 -0.22 9.03
N GLU A 80 15.90 -0.26 10.31
CA GLU A 80 15.39 -1.43 10.99
C GLU A 80 13.97 -1.18 11.49
N ILE A 81 13.13 -2.21 11.43
CA ILE A 81 11.81 -2.18 12.04
C ILE A 81 11.91 -2.58 13.51
N SER A 82 11.14 -1.94 14.37
CA SER A 82 11.09 -2.28 15.78
C SER A 82 9.66 -2.34 16.29
N THR A 83 9.40 -3.30 17.17
CA THR A 83 8.12 -3.41 17.86
C THR A 83 8.29 -4.01 19.25
N ARG A 84 7.31 -3.82 20.11
CA ARG A 84 7.28 -4.52 21.40
C ARG A 84 6.94 -5.98 21.15
N PRO A 85 7.68 -6.95 21.72
CA PRO A 85 7.41 -8.39 21.54
C PRO A 85 5.96 -8.77 21.85
N PHE A 86 5.31 -8.06 22.78
CA PHE A 86 3.91 -8.29 23.15
C PHE A 86 2.94 -8.11 21.97
N GLN A 87 3.28 -7.32 20.98
CA GLN A 87 2.47 -7.18 19.76
C GLN A 87 2.38 -8.49 18.98
N LEU A 88 3.43 -9.29 18.99
CA LEU A 88 3.48 -10.58 18.30
C LEU A 88 2.98 -11.73 19.19
N VAL A 89 3.32 -11.73 20.49
CA VAL A 89 2.84 -12.72 21.46
C VAL A 89 1.31 -12.76 21.53
N THR A 90 0.66 -11.63 21.31
CA THR A 90 -0.81 -11.56 21.29
C THR A 90 -1.44 -12.08 20.00
N GLY A 91 -0.67 -12.69 19.08
CA GLY A 91 -1.18 -13.41 17.91
C GLY A 91 -1.19 -12.64 16.62
N ARG A 92 -0.69 -11.38 16.60
CA ARG A 92 -0.50 -10.66 15.35
C ARG A 92 0.60 -11.29 14.50
N VAL A 93 0.44 -11.19 13.20
CA VAL A 93 1.43 -11.66 12.22
C VAL A 93 2.06 -10.45 11.52
N TRP A 94 3.38 -10.41 11.46
CA TRP A 94 4.13 -9.44 10.68
C TRP A 94 4.90 -10.14 9.58
N LYS A 95 4.62 -9.83 8.32
CA LYS A 95 5.28 -10.47 7.18
C LYS A 95 5.52 -9.50 6.04
N GLY A 96 6.49 -9.81 5.21
CA GLY A 96 6.73 -9.13 3.95
C GLY A 96 6.21 -9.92 2.76
N THR A 97 6.23 -9.30 1.60
CA THR A 97 5.94 -9.95 0.33
C THR A 97 6.75 -9.32 -0.79
N ALA A 98 7.39 -10.13 -1.61
CA ALA A 98 8.02 -9.70 -2.85
C ALA A 98 7.06 -10.00 -4.00
N PHE A 99 6.71 -8.97 -4.77
CA PHE A 99 5.77 -9.06 -5.89
C PHE A 99 4.42 -9.75 -5.52
N GLY A 100 3.99 -9.60 -4.25
CA GLY A 100 2.77 -10.23 -3.74
C GLY A 100 2.80 -11.76 -3.67
N GLY A 101 3.97 -12.40 -3.77
CA GLY A 101 4.09 -13.84 -3.96
C GLY A 101 3.57 -14.31 -5.33
N PHE A 102 3.40 -13.38 -6.26
CA PHE A 102 2.79 -13.63 -7.57
C PHE A 102 3.76 -14.37 -8.49
N LYS A 103 3.30 -15.45 -9.10
CA LYS A 103 4.08 -16.24 -10.06
C LYS A 103 4.04 -15.57 -11.43
N SER A 104 4.96 -14.62 -11.68
CA SER A 104 4.91 -13.72 -12.84
C SER A 104 4.76 -14.44 -14.18
N ARG A 105 5.50 -15.53 -14.40
CA ARG A 105 5.45 -16.27 -15.67
C ARG A 105 4.05 -16.80 -16.03
N SER A 106 3.32 -17.30 -15.04
CA SER A 106 1.99 -17.91 -15.26
C SER A 106 0.84 -16.97 -14.95
N GLN A 107 1.04 -16.00 -14.04
CA GLN A 107 -0.07 -15.18 -13.54
C GLN A 107 -0.12 -13.79 -14.17
N VAL A 108 0.97 -13.27 -14.76
CA VAL A 108 0.89 -12.00 -15.52
C VAL A 108 -0.04 -12.13 -16.75
N PRO A 109 0.01 -13.20 -17.56
CA PRO A 109 -0.96 -13.39 -18.64
C PRO A 109 -2.42 -13.38 -18.13
N TRP A 110 -2.67 -13.96 -16.96
CA TRP A 110 -4.00 -13.93 -16.35
C TRP A 110 -4.44 -12.50 -15.96
N LEU A 111 -3.51 -11.64 -15.45
CA LEU A 111 -3.82 -10.23 -15.21
C LEU A 111 -4.13 -9.48 -16.52
N VAL A 112 -3.38 -9.78 -17.59
CA VAL A 112 -3.64 -9.20 -18.92
C VAL A 112 -5.04 -9.58 -19.41
N ASP A 113 -5.44 -10.84 -19.27
CA ASP A 113 -6.79 -11.29 -19.63
C ASP A 113 -7.87 -10.55 -18.84
N LYS A 114 -7.65 -10.34 -17.54
CA LYS A 114 -8.57 -9.56 -16.70
C LYS A 114 -8.65 -8.10 -17.11
N TYR A 115 -7.54 -7.49 -17.45
CA TYR A 115 -7.49 -6.13 -17.96
C TYR A 115 -8.25 -6.03 -19.29
N MET A 116 -7.99 -6.94 -20.24
CA MET A 116 -8.69 -6.96 -21.54
C MET A 116 -10.20 -7.15 -21.40
N LYS A 117 -10.64 -7.86 -20.38
CA LYS A 117 -12.06 -8.03 -20.02
C LYS A 117 -12.64 -6.87 -19.20
N LYS A 118 -11.82 -5.86 -18.89
CA LYS A 118 -12.19 -4.71 -18.03
C LYS A 118 -12.62 -5.10 -16.62
N GLU A 119 -12.11 -6.22 -16.11
CA GLU A 119 -12.37 -6.69 -14.74
C GLU A 119 -11.45 -6.02 -13.72
N ILE A 120 -10.32 -5.46 -14.16
CA ILE A 120 -9.39 -4.67 -13.34
C ILE A 120 -9.08 -3.34 -14.01
N LYS A 121 -8.84 -2.33 -13.20
CA LYS A 121 -8.44 -0.98 -13.64
C LYS A 121 -6.93 -0.88 -13.68
N ILE A 122 -6.37 -0.36 -14.77
CA ILE A 122 -4.94 -0.10 -14.92
C ILE A 122 -4.71 1.30 -15.52
N ASP A 123 -5.45 1.67 -16.55
CA ASP A 123 -5.27 2.94 -17.26
C ASP A 123 -5.48 4.15 -16.34
N GLU A 124 -6.40 4.02 -15.38
CA GLU A 124 -6.70 5.07 -14.40
C GLU A 124 -5.54 5.39 -13.45
N TYR A 125 -4.56 4.49 -13.34
CA TYR A 125 -3.33 4.77 -12.57
C TYR A 125 -2.32 5.60 -13.35
N ILE A 126 -2.44 5.70 -14.68
CA ILE A 126 -1.56 6.50 -15.50
C ILE A 126 -2.08 7.93 -15.51
N THR A 127 -1.52 8.75 -14.63
CA THR A 127 -1.95 10.14 -14.45
C THR A 127 -1.23 11.10 -15.40
N HIS A 128 -0.03 10.72 -15.86
CA HIS A 128 0.80 11.57 -16.74
C HIS A 128 1.46 10.74 -17.83
N ASN A 129 1.42 11.28 -19.06
CA ASN A 129 2.18 10.78 -20.19
C ASN A 129 3.14 11.89 -20.63
N LEU A 130 4.44 11.62 -20.59
CA LEU A 130 5.50 12.56 -20.89
C LEU A 130 6.47 11.95 -21.90
N THR A 131 7.39 12.76 -22.44
CA THR A 131 8.48 12.29 -23.29
C THR A 131 9.72 11.98 -22.47
N LEU A 132 10.70 11.30 -23.06
CA LEU A 132 11.99 11.07 -22.39
C LEU A 132 12.70 12.38 -22.02
N GLY A 133 12.53 13.43 -22.85
CA GLY A 133 13.09 14.76 -22.56
C GLY A 133 12.56 15.38 -21.26
N ASP A 134 11.36 14.98 -20.83
CA ASP A 134 10.70 15.48 -19.61
C ASP A 134 10.99 14.62 -18.37
N ILE A 135 11.99 13.74 -18.40
CA ILE A 135 12.24 12.79 -17.31
C ILE A 135 12.42 13.46 -15.92
N ASN A 136 13.10 14.60 -15.88
CA ASN A 136 13.28 15.33 -14.63
C ASN A 136 11.94 15.83 -14.09
N LYS A 137 11.08 16.37 -14.96
CA LYS A 137 9.71 16.76 -14.58
C LYS A 137 8.88 15.58 -14.06
N ALA A 138 9.08 14.39 -14.63
CA ALA A 138 8.42 13.19 -14.12
C ALA A 138 8.84 12.85 -12.69
N PHE A 139 10.12 13.02 -12.35
CA PHE A 139 10.62 12.87 -10.99
C PHE A 139 10.08 13.95 -10.05
N ASP A 140 10.02 15.21 -10.50
CA ASP A 140 9.48 16.30 -9.68
C ASP A 140 8.00 16.02 -9.32
N LEU A 141 7.18 15.63 -10.28
CA LEU A 141 5.79 15.23 -10.05
C LEU A 141 5.64 14.07 -9.05
N MET A 142 6.58 13.12 -9.06
CA MET A 142 6.60 12.03 -8.09
C MET A 142 6.96 12.54 -6.68
N HIS A 143 7.94 13.43 -6.57
CA HIS A 143 8.36 14.01 -5.29
C HIS A 143 7.28 14.89 -4.66
N GLU A 144 6.55 15.63 -5.49
CA GLU A 144 5.44 16.48 -5.06
C GLU A 144 4.16 15.68 -4.71
N GLY A 145 4.15 14.37 -4.97
CA GLY A 145 2.96 13.53 -4.78
C GLY A 145 1.83 13.82 -5.78
N GLY A 146 2.13 14.59 -6.83
CA GLY A 146 1.18 15.01 -7.86
C GLY A 146 0.80 13.92 -8.88
N CYS A 147 1.46 12.76 -8.86
CA CYS A 147 1.18 11.68 -9.79
C CYS A 147 1.09 10.31 -9.12
N LEU A 148 0.21 9.45 -9.63
CA LEU A 148 0.19 8.03 -9.27
C LEU A 148 1.18 7.24 -10.12
N ARG A 149 1.16 7.47 -11.43
CA ARG A 149 2.06 6.84 -12.41
C ARG A 149 2.33 7.82 -13.55
N CYS A 150 3.59 8.08 -13.78
CA CYS A 150 4.07 8.78 -14.97
C CYS A 150 4.64 7.76 -15.96
N VAL A 151 4.17 7.78 -17.20
CA VAL A 151 4.66 6.94 -18.29
C VAL A 151 5.44 7.82 -19.27
N LEU A 152 6.67 7.41 -19.58
CA LEU A 152 7.52 8.09 -20.58
C LEU A 152 7.42 7.37 -21.92
N LYS A 153 7.05 8.11 -22.97
CA LYS A 153 7.09 7.64 -24.34
C LYS A 153 8.50 7.82 -24.87
N MET A 154 9.08 6.73 -25.37
CA MET A 154 10.48 6.72 -25.82
C MET A 154 10.69 7.18 -27.25
N ASN A 155 9.64 7.21 -28.06
CA ASN A 155 9.71 7.44 -29.52
C ASN A 155 9.11 8.78 -29.96
N GLU A 156 8.99 9.75 -29.08
CA GLU A 156 8.53 11.11 -29.36
C GLU A 156 9.57 12.15 -28.95
#